data_9d2dfd11ff41ca921beff3eda1b8bf44
#
_entry.id   9d2dfd11ff41ca921beff3eda1b8bf44
#
_cell.length_a   1.000
_cell.length_b   1.000
_cell.length_c   1.000
_cell.angle_alpha   90.00
_cell.angle_beta   90.00
_cell.angle_gamma   90.00
#
_symmetry.space_group_name_H-M   'P 1'
#
loop_
_entity.id
_entity.type
_entity.pdbx_description
1 polymer ?
#
loop_
_entity_poly.entity_id
_entity_poly.type
_entity_poly.pdbx_seq_one_letter_code
_entity_poly.pdbx_strand_id
1 'polypeptide(L)'
;MASRSAAIFLLLLAACGLESKPDGGVNGSGGLDASLDAGGIPASADHGRDILTTALQLDLATHHGTANITVASATGTGASFEVGDLDVTSVTNPLGPLDYRVAGGWLDVGVGSAPSQLTVTYGFKNHSNFDGWLNATSLTFLWPRFCGNLFPCHSAPADGVQLSLAVTGVPANKVAVYPANIPADAPAYMLAVAVGDYTYLKVGTTDAGTEVGVYYLPNGLAAAQTGTHNLDRAFDWYERTYGAYTFGNRVASVAAAWGPSGFGGMEHHPLWHVGTASMSDQVTHYHEAAHGWFGDGVRIACWEDFVLSEGTVSYLAARALQAVEGRDVWPSYQADLNAAITDGDTIALPSTCNAIDLIHDPLWSNVPYMKGAFFLRAVEQQVGAPALDRALAKFYREHVGQAASMQQLLDTIHAETGFDPTVLANGWLRSLGHP
;
A
#
# COMPACT_ATOMS: atom_id res chain seq x y z
N MET A 1 -17.37 -12.05 31.93
CA MET A 1 -17.58 -11.51 30.61
C MET A 1 -16.19 -11.22 30.06
N ALA A 2 -15.66 -12.12 29.25
CA ALA A 2 -14.29 -12.04 28.76
C ALA A 2 -14.28 -11.16 27.53
N SER A 3 -13.60 -10.02 27.63
CA SER A 3 -13.23 -9.16 26.51
C SER A 3 -12.26 -9.94 25.62
N ARG A 4 -12.69 -10.34 24.44
CA ARG A 4 -11.78 -10.81 23.38
C ARG A 4 -11.24 -9.56 22.71
N SER A 5 -10.04 -9.14 23.06
CA SER A 5 -9.25 -8.20 22.30
C SER A 5 -9.01 -8.84 20.92
N ALA A 6 -9.48 -8.20 19.87
CA ALA A 6 -9.13 -8.58 18.52
C ALA A 6 -7.66 -8.21 18.31
N ALA A 7 -6.78 -9.19 18.36
CA ALA A 7 -5.40 -9.04 17.95
C ALA A 7 -5.38 -8.71 16.45
N ILE A 8 -4.56 -7.76 16.08
CA ILE A 8 -4.16 -7.58 14.67
C ILE A 8 -3.30 -8.80 14.33
N PHE A 9 -3.94 -9.89 13.89
CA PHE A 9 -3.22 -11.10 13.52
C PHE A 9 -2.86 -11.05 12.05
N LEU A 10 -1.59 -10.80 11.77
CA LEU A 10 -0.96 -11.37 10.60
C LEU A 10 -0.80 -12.88 10.88
N LEU A 11 -1.72 -13.69 10.41
CA LEU A 11 -1.51 -15.13 10.40
C LEU A 11 -0.57 -15.45 9.25
N LEU A 12 0.63 -15.86 9.60
CA LEU A 12 1.57 -16.53 8.71
C LEU A 12 0.82 -17.54 7.83
N LEU A 13 0.95 -17.38 6.51
CA LEU A 13 0.62 -18.39 5.53
C LEU A 13 1.33 -19.69 5.91
N ALA A 14 0.60 -20.66 6.43
CA ALA A 14 1.04 -22.04 6.43
C ALA A 14 1.07 -22.47 4.96
N ALA A 15 2.22 -22.29 4.32
CA ALA A 15 2.47 -22.79 2.99
C ALA A 15 2.45 -24.30 3.04
N CYS A 16 1.40 -24.92 2.48
CA CYS A 16 1.51 -26.27 1.95
C CYS A 16 2.58 -26.22 0.88
N GLY A 17 3.67 -26.97 1.12
CA GLY A 17 4.76 -27.12 0.18
C GLY A 17 4.28 -27.58 -1.18
N LEU A 18 4.54 -26.76 -2.18
CA LEU A 18 4.58 -27.17 -3.57
C LEU A 18 6.04 -27.02 -4.01
N GLU A 19 6.71 -28.15 -4.08
CA GLU A 19 8.00 -28.27 -4.74
C GLU A 19 7.89 -27.71 -6.16
N SER A 20 8.70 -26.69 -6.45
CA SER A 20 8.92 -26.22 -7.79
C SER A 20 9.69 -27.30 -8.57
N LYS A 21 9.03 -28.01 -9.47
CA LYS A 21 9.69 -28.71 -10.55
C LYS A 21 10.17 -27.69 -11.58
N PRO A 22 11.41 -27.81 -12.05
CA PRO A 22 11.86 -27.05 -13.19
C PRO A 22 11.37 -27.80 -14.43
N ASP A 23 10.47 -27.21 -15.17
CA ASP A 23 10.06 -27.71 -16.47
C ASP A 23 10.01 -26.65 -17.47
N GLY A 24 10.78 -26.99 -18.43
CA GLY A 24 10.39 -27.72 -19.60
C GLY A 24 10.00 -26.67 -20.62
N GLY A 25 11.03 -26.10 -21.29
CA GLY A 25 10.86 -25.17 -22.39
C GLY A 25 9.79 -25.66 -23.37
N VAL A 26 8.74 -24.91 -23.52
CA VAL A 26 7.91 -24.95 -24.71
C VAL A 26 8.37 -23.79 -25.58
N ASN A 27 9.22 -24.09 -26.53
CA ASN A 27 9.50 -23.25 -27.69
C ASN A 27 8.20 -23.09 -28.49
N GLY A 28 7.45 -22.05 -28.18
CA GLY A 28 6.43 -21.49 -29.05
C GLY A 28 7.06 -20.45 -29.93
N SER A 29 7.77 -20.87 -30.95
CA SER A 29 8.19 -20.02 -32.05
C SER A 29 6.99 -19.67 -32.91
N GLY A 30 6.27 -18.65 -32.51
CA GLY A 30 5.33 -17.89 -33.34
C GLY A 30 6.03 -16.65 -33.85
N GLY A 31 7.09 -16.81 -34.63
CA GLY A 31 7.70 -15.74 -35.36
C GLY A 31 6.73 -15.22 -36.41
N LEU A 32 6.10 -14.10 -36.19
CA LEU A 32 5.71 -13.20 -37.25
C LEU A 32 6.89 -12.23 -37.46
N ASP A 33 7.78 -12.64 -38.37
CA ASP A 33 8.75 -11.78 -39.02
C ASP A 33 7.96 -10.71 -39.82
N ALA A 34 7.55 -9.67 -39.15
CA ALA A 34 7.13 -8.44 -39.79
C ALA A 34 8.35 -7.53 -39.80
N SER A 35 9.14 -7.65 -40.83
CA SER A 35 10.12 -6.62 -41.21
C SER A 35 9.36 -5.31 -41.49
N LEU A 36 9.26 -4.46 -40.48
CA LEU A 36 8.82 -3.10 -40.62
C LEU A 36 10.06 -2.22 -40.75
N ASP A 37 10.39 -1.92 -42.00
CA ASP A 37 11.19 -0.77 -42.39
C ASP A 37 10.41 0.54 -42.09
N ALA A 38 10.18 0.82 -40.87
CA ALA A 38 9.87 2.15 -40.34
C ALA A 38 10.66 2.22 -39.04
N GLY A 39 11.72 3.03 -38.99
CA GLY A 39 12.71 3.08 -37.92
C GLY A 39 12.13 3.29 -36.52
N GLY A 40 11.46 2.26 -35.97
CA GLY A 40 10.97 2.21 -34.61
C GLY A 40 12.15 2.14 -33.65
N ILE A 41 11.98 2.70 -32.44
CA ILE A 41 12.97 2.59 -31.38
C ILE A 41 12.89 1.15 -30.86
N PRO A 42 13.98 0.36 -30.91
CA PRO A 42 13.95 -1.01 -30.44
C PRO A 42 13.58 -1.11 -28.95
N ALA A 43 12.85 -2.17 -28.59
CA ALA A 43 12.56 -2.50 -27.21
C ALA A 43 13.86 -2.65 -26.41
N SER A 44 13.97 -1.95 -25.30
CA SER A 44 15.13 -1.98 -24.41
C SER A 44 14.70 -1.84 -22.96
N ALA A 45 15.42 -2.51 -22.05
CA ALA A 45 15.13 -2.44 -20.63
C ALA A 45 15.60 -1.11 -20.02
N ASP A 46 14.75 -0.50 -19.23
CA ASP A 46 15.07 0.58 -18.29
C ASP A 46 14.11 0.48 -17.09
N HIS A 47 14.51 -0.29 -16.10
CA HIS A 47 13.73 -0.55 -14.87
C HIS A 47 13.71 0.65 -13.90
N GLY A 48 14.55 1.66 -14.12
CA GLY A 48 14.62 2.86 -13.30
C GLY A 48 13.91 4.07 -13.91
N ARG A 49 13.25 3.89 -15.05
CA ARG A 49 12.53 4.98 -15.69
C ARG A 49 11.22 5.26 -14.96
N ASP A 50 11.12 6.45 -14.39
CA ASP A 50 10.03 6.88 -13.54
C ASP A 50 8.67 6.90 -14.29
N ILE A 51 7.63 6.35 -13.64
CA ILE A 51 6.24 6.39 -14.10
C ILE A 51 5.54 7.57 -13.44
N LEU A 52 5.23 8.60 -14.19
CA LEU A 52 4.59 9.81 -13.67
C LEU A 52 3.09 9.62 -13.45
N THR A 53 2.41 9.02 -14.41
CA THR A 53 0.95 8.80 -14.33
C THR A 53 0.55 7.48 -14.97
N THR A 54 -0.48 6.84 -14.41
CA THR A 54 -1.14 5.69 -15.02
C THR A 54 -2.66 5.86 -14.95
N ALA A 55 -3.30 5.96 -16.12
CA ALA A 55 -4.76 5.99 -16.23
C ALA A 55 -5.27 4.62 -16.71
N LEU A 56 -6.03 3.94 -15.84
CA LEU A 56 -6.49 2.58 -16.04
C LEU A 56 -7.96 2.53 -16.44
N GLN A 57 -8.27 1.61 -17.35
CA GLN A 57 -9.62 1.16 -17.63
C GLN A 57 -9.65 -0.37 -17.47
N LEU A 58 -10.46 -0.87 -16.56
CA LEU A 58 -10.60 -2.30 -16.28
C LEU A 58 -12.02 -2.77 -16.59
N ASP A 59 -12.16 -3.82 -17.40
CA ASP A 59 -13.42 -4.52 -17.61
C ASP A 59 -13.39 -5.84 -16.84
N LEU A 60 -14.15 -5.90 -15.75
CA LEU A 60 -14.19 -7.04 -14.84
C LEU A 60 -14.96 -8.23 -15.42
N ALA A 61 -15.82 -8.03 -16.44
CA ALA A 61 -16.55 -9.11 -17.07
C ALA A 61 -15.71 -9.87 -18.09
N THR A 62 -14.82 -9.18 -18.79
CA THR A 62 -13.96 -9.76 -19.82
C THR A 62 -12.52 -9.95 -19.37
N HIS A 63 -12.17 -9.44 -18.17
CA HIS A 63 -10.81 -9.39 -17.65
C HIS A 63 -9.81 -8.72 -18.61
N HIS A 64 -10.22 -7.62 -19.20
CA HIS A 64 -9.37 -6.80 -20.06
C HIS A 64 -9.04 -5.48 -19.39
N GLY A 65 -7.80 -5.02 -19.59
CA GLY A 65 -7.32 -3.74 -19.12
C GLY A 65 -6.68 -2.90 -20.23
N THR A 66 -6.76 -1.60 -20.06
CA THR A 66 -6.00 -0.61 -20.83
C THR A 66 -5.33 0.33 -19.86
N ALA A 67 -4.01 0.47 -19.96
CA ALA A 67 -3.21 1.41 -19.18
C ALA A 67 -2.64 2.49 -20.09
N ASN A 68 -3.01 3.75 -19.87
CA ASN A 68 -2.36 4.89 -20.46
C ASN A 68 -1.32 5.40 -19.48
N ILE A 69 -0.05 5.23 -19.84
CA ILE A 69 1.09 5.47 -18.95
C ILE A 69 1.90 6.66 -19.48
N THR A 70 2.29 7.56 -18.59
CA THR A 70 3.27 8.61 -18.89
C THR A 70 4.55 8.31 -18.14
N VAL A 71 5.66 8.22 -18.87
CA VAL A 71 7.00 8.04 -18.30
C VAL A 71 7.83 9.31 -18.40
N ALA A 72 8.70 9.53 -17.42
CA ALA A 72 9.62 10.66 -17.38
C ALA A 72 10.68 10.58 -18.50
N SER A 73 11.46 11.66 -18.68
CA SER A 73 12.68 11.62 -19.49
C SER A 73 13.73 10.70 -18.85
N ALA A 74 14.52 10.03 -19.70
CA ALA A 74 15.64 9.22 -19.27
C ALA A 74 16.83 9.39 -20.21
N THR A 75 18.01 8.93 -19.82
CA THR A 75 19.20 8.90 -20.69
C THR A 75 19.10 7.80 -21.74
N GLY A 76 18.41 6.70 -21.42
CA GLY A 76 18.11 5.58 -22.31
C GLY A 76 16.85 5.82 -23.14
N THR A 77 16.58 4.89 -24.04
CA THR A 77 15.40 4.92 -24.93
C THR A 77 14.34 3.87 -24.54
N GLY A 78 14.59 3.08 -23.49
CA GLY A 78 13.68 2.07 -22.98
C GLY A 78 12.75 2.57 -21.88
N ALA A 79 11.73 1.75 -21.60
CA ALA A 79 10.96 1.75 -20.36
C ALA A 79 10.57 0.31 -20.03
N SER A 80 10.64 -0.06 -18.76
CA SER A 80 10.29 -1.41 -18.32
C SER A 80 9.18 -1.34 -17.28
N PHE A 81 8.24 -2.26 -17.34
CA PHE A 81 7.11 -2.36 -16.42
C PHE A 81 6.99 -3.79 -15.91
N GLU A 82 6.71 -3.96 -14.63
CA GLU A 82 6.26 -5.25 -14.09
C GLU A 82 4.88 -5.57 -14.70
N VAL A 83 4.74 -6.74 -15.29
CA VAL A 83 3.49 -7.22 -15.88
C VAL A 83 3.09 -8.61 -15.37
N GLY A 84 3.84 -9.15 -14.39
CA GLY A 84 3.50 -10.38 -13.72
C GLY A 84 3.07 -11.48 -14.70
N ASP A 85 1.77 -11.83 -14.66
CA ASP A 85 1.15 -12.80 -15.55
C ASP A 85 0.12 -12.21 -16.53
N LEU A 86 0.18 -10.90 -16.78
CA LEU A 86 -0.67 -10.24 -17.78
C LEU A 86 -0.43 -10.76 -19.18
N ASP A 87 -1.50 -10.87 -19.95
CA ASP A 87 -1.44 -11.19 -21.39
C ASP A 87 -1.40 -9.88 -22.18
N VAL A 88 -0.20 -9.29 -22.36
CA VAL A 88 -0.02 -8.04 -23.13
C VAL A 88 -0.31 -8.30 -24.61
N THR A 89 -1.27 -7.58 -25.16
CA THR A 89 -1.74 -7.76 -26.55
C THR A 89 -1.28 -6.65 -27.49
N SER A 90 -1.06 -5.45 -26.99
CA SER A 90 -0.51 -4.36 -27.80
C SER A 90 0.11 -3.27 -26.93
N VAL A 91 1.14 -2.61 -27.47
CA VAL A 91 1.72 -1.38 -26.93
C VAL A 91 1.78 -0.35 -28.06
N THR A 92 1.19 0.81 -27.82
CA THR A 92 1.10 1.88 -28.83
C THR A 92 1.42 3.24 -28.20
N ASN A 93 1.68 4.23 -29.03
CA ASN A 93 1.66 5.64 -28.67
C ASN A 93 0.79 6.42 -29.69
N PRO A 94 0.61 7.74 -29.58
CA PRO A 94 -0.15 8.51 -30.55
C PRO A 94 0.33 8.43 -32.01
N LEU A 95 1.56 7.98 -32.26
CA LEU A 95 2.16 7.84 -33.58
C LEU A 95 1.98 6.42 -34.15
N GLY A 96 1.59 5.43 -33.35
CA GLY A 96 1.37 4.06 -33.80
C GLY A 96 1.93 3.00 -32.85
N PRO A 97 2.10 1.75 -33.32
CA PRO A 97 2.66 0.65 -32.53
C PRO A 97 4.10 0.93 -32.08
N LEU A 98 4.41 0.51 -30.87
CA LEU A 98 5.76 0.52 -30.30
C LEU A 98 6.38 -0.88 -30.35
N ASP A 99 7.69 -0.94 -30.47
CA ASP A 99 8.41 -2.19 -30.30
C ASP A 99 8.47 -2.55 -28.80
N TYR A 100 8.08 -3.79 -28.48
CA TYR A 100 8.06 -4.27 -27.11
C TYR A 100 8.40 -5.76 -27.01
N ARG A 101 8.85 -6.14 -25.82
CA ARG A 101 9.14 -7.53 -25.45
C ARG A 101 8.61 -7.81 -24.06
N VAL A 102 7.92 -8.96 -23.89
CA VAL A 102 7.53 -9.48 -22.58
C VAL A 102 8.42 -10.67 -22.25
N ALA A 103 9.13 -10.62 -21.13
CA ALA A 103 9.97 -11.70 -20.64
C ALA A 103 10.15 -11.64 -19.12
N GLY A 104 10.01 -12.76 -18.43
CA GLY A 104 10.28 -12.87 -17.00
C GLY A 104 9.40 -11.98 -16.11
N GLY A 105 8.15 -11.71 -16.51
CA GLY A 105 7.25 -10.83 -15.79
C GLY A 105 7.46 -9.34 -16.04
N TRP A 106 8.33 -9.00 -17.00
CA TRP A 106 8.61 -7.62 -17.41
C TRP A 106 8.17 -7.34 -18.83
N LEU A 107 7.67 -6.13 -19.06
CA LEU A 107 7.39 -5.54 -20.36
C LEU A 107 8.45 -4.46 -20.63
N ASP A 108 9.35 -4.72 -21.58
CA ASP A 108 10.32 -3.74 -22.08
C ASP A 108 9.78 -3.07 -23.35
N VAL A 109 9.84 -1.75 -23.43
CA VAL A 109 9.28 -0.95 -24.54
C VAL A 109 10.31 0.06 -25.06
N GLY A 110 10.38 0.25 -26.38
CA GLY A 110 11.14 1.31 -27.01
C GLY A 110 10.32 2.61 -27.09
N VAL A 111 10.65 3.62 -26.27
CA VAL A 111 9.85 4.87 -26.16
C VAL A 111 10.63 6.16 -26.46
N GLY A 112 11.97 6.07 -26.60
CA GLY A 112 12.84 7.25 -26.74
C GLY A 112 13.20 7.90 -25.41
N SER A 113 14.14 8.86 -25.42
CA SER A 113 14.68 9.48 -24.21
C SER A 113 13.84 10.62 -23.64
N ALA A 114 12.95 11.22 -24.43
CA ALA A 114 12.02 12.26 -23.98
C ALA A 114 10.89 11.69 -23.13
N PRO A 115 10.17 12.51 -22.34
CA PRO A 115 8.93 12.08 -21.70
C PRO A 115 7.96 11.53 -22.75
N SER A 116 7.35 10.39 -22.47
CA SER A 116 6.56 9.67 -23.46
C SER A 116 5.26 9.17 -22.87
N GLN A 117 4.22 9.15 -23.71
CA GLN A 117 2.94 8.52 -23.40
C GLN A 117 2.82 7.23 -24.19
N LEU A 118 2.37 6.17 -23.53
CA LEU A 118 2.09 4.89 -24.17
C LEU A 118 0.78 4.31 -23.64
N THR A 119 0.17 3.49 -24.48
CA THR A 119 -1.03 2.73 -24.15
C THR A 119 -0.72 1.25 -24.22
N VAL A 120 -0.89 0.54 -23.11
CA VAL A 120 -0.77 -0.92 -23.03
C VAL A 120 -2.17 -1.51 -22.94
N THR A 121 -2.50 -2.45 -23.85
CA THR A 121 -3.74 -3.24 -23.81
C THR A 121 -3.38 -4.66 -23.41
N TYR A 122 -4.16 -5.24 -22.47
CA TYR A 122 -3.81 -6.54 -21.88
C TYR A 122 -5.03 -7.27 -21.34
N GLY A 123 -4.86 -8.58 -21.14
CA GLY A 123 -5.74 -9.38 -20.30
C GLY A 123 -5.15 -9.58 -18.91
N PHE A 124 -5.98 -9.59 -17.84
CA PHE A 124 -5.56 -9.96 -16.48
C PHE A 124 -6.30 -11.21 -16.02
N LYS A 125 -5.76 -11.88 -14.99
CA LYS A 125 -6.24 -13.20 -14.56
C LYS A 125 -6.95 -13.17 -13.22
N ASN A 126 -7.67 -14.25 -12.93
CA ASN A 126 -8.21 -14.53 -11.60
C ASN A 126 -7.12 -15.11 -10.70
N HIS A 127 -7.02 -14.59 -9.51
CA HIS A 127 -6.09 -15.04 -8.47
C HIS A 127 -6.84 -15.61 -7.25
N SER A 128 -6.12 -16.34 -6.40
CA SER A 128 -6.67 -16.93 -5.17
C SER A 128 -5.80 -16.70 -3.92
N ASN A 129 -4.61 -16.08 -4.07
CA ASN A 129 -3.57 -16.03 -3.04
C ASN A 129 -3.19 -14.60 -2.60
N PHE A 130 -4.10 -13.65 -2.64
CA PHE A 130 -3.79 -12.23 -2.34
C PHE A 130 -2.69 -11.64 -3.23
N ASP A 131 -2.77 -11.89 -4.52
CA ASP A 131 -1.73 -11.54 -5.47
C ASP A 131 -2.26 -11.01 -6.82
N GLY A 132 -3.43 -10.37 -6.81
CA GLY A 132 -4.07 -9.84 -8.02
C GLY A 132 -5.58 -9.61 -7.85
N TRP A 133 -6.37 -9.84 -8.91
CA TRP A 133 -7.83 -9.85 -8.87
C TRP A 133 -8.35 -11.15 -8.23
N LEU A 134 -8.93 -11.04 -7.05
CA LEU A 134 -9.47 -12.17 -6.28
C LEU A 134 -10.93 -12.43 -6.67
N ASN A 135 -11.18 -13.26 -7.66
CA ASN A 135 -12.51 -13.50 -8.18
C ASN A 135 -13.50 -14.03 -7.12
N ALA A 136 -13.05 -14.90 -6.21
CA ALA A 136 -13.90 -15.48 -5.18
C ALA A 136 -14.50 -14.44 -4.21
N THR A 137 -13.78 -13.35 -3.97
CA THR A 137 -14.19 -12.27 -3.07
C THR A 137 -14.49 -10.97 -3.81
N SER A 138 -14.23 -10.92 -5.11
CA SER A 138 -14.40 -9.75 -5.98
C SER A 138 -13.64 -8.52 -5.44
N LEU A 139 -12.39 -8.73 -5.07
CA LEU A 139 -11.46 -7.72 -4.54
C LEU A 139 -10.14 -7.77 -5.30
N THR A 140 -9.42 -6.66 -5.37
CA THR A 140 -8.00 -6.66 -5.71
C THR A 140 -7.14 -6.69 -4.45
N PHE A 141 -5.97 -7.31 -4.55
CA PHE A 141 -4.92 -7.25 -3.55
C PHE A 141 -3.56 -7.25 -4.26
N LEU A 142 -2.79 -6.19 -4.11
CA LEU A 142 -1.58 -5.96 -4.91
C LEU A 142 -0.30 -5.82 -4.08
N TRP A 143 -0.42 -5.73 -2.76
CA TRP A 143 0.71 -5.65 -1.84
C TRP A 143 1.48 -6.98 -1.76
N PRO A 144 2.79 -7.00 -1.60
CA PRO A 144 3.73 -5.87 -1.71
C PRO A 144 4.24 -5.65 -3.15
N ARG A 145 4.14 -6.65 -4.04
CA ARG A 145 4.77 -6.68 -5.38
C ARG A 145 3.87 -7.18 -6.51
N PHE A 146 2.57 -7.23 -6.27
CA PHE A 146 1.65 -7.90 -7.18
C PHE A 146 0.87 -6.96 -8.10
N CYS A 147 1.22 -5.66 -8.12
CA CYS A 147 0.57 -4.71 -9.04
C CYS A 147 0.66 -5.17 -10.50
N GLY A 148 1.77 -5.81 -10.91
CA GLY A 148 1.95 -6.38 -12.23
C GLY A 148 0.98 -7.51 -12.61
N ASN A 149 0.23 -8.07 -11.67
CA ASN A 149 -0.84 -9.03 -11.96
C ASN A 149 -2.19 -8.36 -12.27
N LEU A 150 -2.27 -7.02 -12.18
CA LEU A 150 -3.47 -6.26 -12.51
C LEU A 150 -3.23 -5.21 -13.60
N PHE A 151 -2.07 -4.53 -13.60
CA PHE A 151 -1.72 -3.52 -14.59
C PHE A 151 -0.19 -3.35 -14.67
N PRO A 152 0.35 -2.83 -15.79
CA PRO A 152 1.78 -2.53 -15.89
C PRO A 152 2.20 -1.45 -14.88
N CYS A 153 3.18 -1.75 -14.03
CA CYS A 153 3.55 -0.90 -12.88
C CYS A 153 5.01 -1.05 -12.46
N HIS A 154 5.38 -0.32 -11.40
CA HIS A 154 6.55 -0.62 -10.56
C HIS A 154 6.08 -0.92 -9.14
N SER A 155 6.54 -2.02 -8.56
CA SER A 155 6.15 -2.42 -7.21
C SER A 155 7.09 -1.93 -6.09
N ALA A 156 8.19 -1.28 -6.45
CA ALA A 156 9.09 -0.71 -5.45
C ALA A 156 8.35 0.32 -4.58
N PRO A 157 8.43 0.24 -3.24
CA PRO A 157 7.63 1.13 -2.38
C PRO A 157 8.06 2.60 -2.48
N ALA A 158 9.30 2.86 -2.92
CA ALA A 158 9.80 4.21 -3.18
C ALA A 158 9.23 4.82 -4.45
N ASP A 159 8.81 3.99 -5.42
CA ASP A 159 8.23 4.48 -6.67
C ASP A 159 6.81 5.02 -6.42
N GLY A 160 6.54 6.21 -6.88
CA GLY A 160 5.27 6.89 -6.70
C GLY A 160 4.65 7.27 -8.02
N VAL A 161 3.38 6.95 -8.20
CA VAL A 161 2.65 7.21 -9.42
C VAL A 161 1.30 7.84 -9.12
N GLN A 162 0.87 8.81 -9.92
CA GLN A 162 -0.51 9.30 -9.89
C GLN A 162 -1.41 8.35 -10.66
N LEU A 163 -2.50 7.92 -10.04
CA LEU A 163 -3.38 6.89 -10.58
C LEU A 163 -4.78 7.44 -10.86
N SER A 164 -5.36 7.04 -11.99
CA SER A 164 -6.78 7.17 -12.22
C SER A 164 -7.36 5.86 -12.72
N LEU A 165 -8.62 5.58 -12.38
CA LEU A 165 -9.25 4.30 -12.64
C LEU A 165 -10.70 4.47 -13.11
N ALA A 166 -11.06 3.74 -14.16
CA ALA A 166 -12.44 3.50 -14.57
C ALA A 166 -12.70 2.00 -14.62
N VAL A 167 -13.78 1.55 -14.00
CA VAL A 167 -14.16 0.12 -13.94
C VAL A 167 -15.47 -0.09 -14.67
N THR A 168 -15.51 -1.08 -15.54
CA THR A 168 -16.69 -1.55 -16.28
C THR A 168 -16.90 -3.05 -16.06
N GLY A 169 -17.96 -3.62 -16.63
CA GLY A 169 -18.24 -5.05 -16.46
C GLY A 169 -18.70 -5.45 -15.06
N VAL A 170 -19.13 -4.49 -14.26
CA VAL A 170 -19.68 -4.74 -12.92
C VAL A 170 -21.07 -5.35 -13.05
N PRO A 171 -21.41 -6.45 -12.32
CA PRO A 171 -22.75 -7.03 -12.34
C PRO A 171 -23.83 -5.99 -11.95
N ALA A 172 -24.97 -6.00 -12.63
CA ALA A 172 -25.99 -4.94 -12.54
C ALA A 172 -26.56 -4.70 -11.13
N ASN A 173 -26.45 -5.67 -10.23
CA ASN A 173 -26.92 -5.59 -8.85
C ASN A 173 -25.79 -5.38 -7.82
N LYS A 174 -24.57 -5.08 -8.29
CA LYS A 174 -23.40 -4.86 -7.42
C LYS A 174 -22.92 -3.42 -7.51
N VAL A 175 -22.23 -3.00 -6.48
CA VAL A 175 -21.53 -1.71 -6.40
C VAL A 175 -20.04 -1.97 -6.51
N ALA A 176 -19.38 -1.27 -7.41
CA ALA A 176 -17.92 -1.21 -7.44
C ALA A 176 -17.46 -0.02 -6.58
N VAL A 177 -16.57 -0.29 -5.64
CA VAL A 177 -15.94 0.70 -4.76
C VAL A 177 -14.47 0.75 -5.12
N TYR A 178 -14.03 1.90 -5.62
CA TYR A 178 -12.64 2.14 -6.05
C TYR A 178 -12.36 3.64 -6.11
N PRO A 179 -11.10 4.08 -5.98
CA PRO A 179 -10.74 5.48 -6.18
C PRO A 179 -10.75 5.80 -7.69
N ALA A 180 -11.62 6.71 -8.13
CA ALA A 180 -11.60 7.16 -9.53
C ALA A 180 -10.31 7.95 -9.85
N ASN A 181 -9.68 8.55 -8.84
CA ASN A 181 -8.43 9.29 -8.95
C ASN A 181 -7.67 9.25 -7.64
N ILE A 182 -6.36 9.03 -7.71
CA ILE A 182 -5.37 9.19 -6.64
C ILE A 182 -4.43 10.31 -7.12
N PRO A 183 -4.65 11.56 -6.67
CA PRO A 183 -4.04 12.74 -7.30
C PRO A 183 -2.60 13.02 -6.85
N ALA A 184 -2.13 12.35 -5.80
CA ALA A 184 -0.75 12.44 -5.32
C ALA A 184 0.02 11.17 -5.69
N ASP A 185 1.34 11.28 -5.73
CA ASP A 185 2.21 10.13 -5.98
C ASP A 185 2.06 9.09 -4.87
N ALA A 186 1.63 7.90 -5.25
CA ALA A 186 1.29 6.80 -4.36
C ALA A 186 1.99 5.50 -4.79
N PRO A 187 2.28 4.57 -3.88
CA PRO A 187 2.77 3.26 -4.26
C PRO A 187 1.72 2.52 -5.10
N ALA A 188 2.15 1.77 -6.10
CA ALA A 188 1.24 1.13 -7.06
C ALA A 188 0.26 0.13 -6.42
N TYR A 189 0.64 -0.51 -5.30
CA TYR A 189 -0.23 -1.44 -4.58
C TYR A 189 -1.44 -0.77 -3.93
N MET A 190 -1.40 0.55 -3.72
CA MET A 190 -2.49 1.32 -3.11
C MET A 190 -3.77 1.34 -3.97
N LEU A 191 -3.67 1.05 -5.28
CA LEU A 191 -4.84 0.93 -6.14
C LEU A 191 -5.64 -0.32 -5.81
N ALA A 192 -6.91 -0.14 -5.42
CA ALA A 192 -7.77 -1.24 -5.06
C ALA A 192 -9.19 -1.09 -5.63
N VAL A 193 -9.80 -2.23 -5.94
CA VAL A 193 -11.19 -2.36 -6.39
C VAL A 193 -11.90 -3.40 -5.55
N ALA A 194 -13.08 -3.06 -5.06
CA ALA A 194 -13.97 -3.98 -4.38
C ALA A 194 -15.35 -3.98 -5.06
N VAL A 195 -15.94 -5.16 -5.30
CA VAL A 195 -17.27 -5.30 -5.93
C VAL A 195 -18.17 -6.14 -5.03
N GLY A 196 -19.33 -5.61 -4.67
CA GLY A 196 -20.23 -6.32 -3.74
C GLY A 196 -21.55 -5.61 -3.51
N ASP A 197 -22.32 -6.13 -2.54
CA ASP A 197 -23.57 -5.50 -2.07
C ASP A 197 -23.27 -4.38 -1.07
N TYR A 198 -22.43 -3.44 -1.47
CA TYR A 198 -21.99 -2.36 -0.60
C TYR A 198 -23.07 -1.32 -0.36
N THR A 199 -23.18 -0.91 0.91
CA THR A 199 -23.91 0.29 1.31
C THR A 199 -22.93 1.28 1.92
N TYR A 200 -23.07 2.56 1.55
CA TYR A 200 -22.25 3.64 2.10
C TYR A 200 -22.91 4.26 3.33
N LEU A 201 -22.12 4.48 4.39
CA LEU A 201 -22.48 5.26 5.56
C LEU A 201 -21.48 6.41 5.71
N LYS A 202 -21.96 7.64 5.67
CA LYS A 202 -21.16 8.82 6.05
C LYS A 202 -20.98 8.82 7.57
N VAL A 203 -19.71 8.90 8.01
CA VAL A 203 -19.35 9.04 9.45
C VAL A 203 -19.37 10.53 9.83
N GLY A 204 -18.66 11.36 9.06
CA GLY A 204 -18.62 12.80 9.30
C GLY A 204 -17.87 13.57 8.23
N THR A 205 -17.45 14.77 8.58
CA THR A 205 -16.62 15.64 7.73
C THR A 205 -15.67 16.41 8.63
N THR A 206 -14.38 16.43 8.28
CA THR A 206 -13.34 17.15 9.04
C THR A 206 -13.47 18.67 8.87
N ASP A 207 -12.79 19.45 9.70
CA ASP A 207 -12.72 20.91 9.58
C ASP A 207 -12.07 21.34 8.24
N ALA A 208 -11.17 20.52 7.68
CA ALA A 208 -10.57 20.75 6.36
C ALA A 208 -11.51 20.41 5.19
N GLY A 209 -12.66 19.79 5.46
CA GLY A 209 -13.68 19.46 4.47
C GLY A 209 -13.57 18.03 3.91
N THR A 210 -12.71 17.18 4.46
CA THR A 210 -12.62 15.78 4.06
C THR A 210 -13.83 14.99 4.55
N GLU A 211 -14.59 14.39 3.63
CA GLU A 211 -15.69 13.50 3.96
C GLU A 211 -15.15 12.13 4.37
N VAL A 212 -15.51 11.66 5.55
CA VAL A 212 -15.12 10.36 6.11
C VAL A 212 -16.32 9.43 6.15
N GLY A 213 -16.17 8.21 5.67
CA GLY A 213 -17.25 7.24 5.62
C GLY A 213 -16.81 5.78 5.72
N VAL A 214 -17.77 4.89 5.49
CA VAL A 214 -17.52 3.45 5.44
C VAL A 214 -18.46 2.77 4.45
N TYR A 215 -17.93 1.90 3.63
CA TYR A 215 -18.67 0.94 2.82
C TYR A 215 -18.76 -0.39 3.55
N TYR A 216 -19.97 -0.85 3.84
CA TYR A 216 -20.20 -2.11 4.55
C TYR A 216 -21.06 -3.08 3.71
N LEU A 217 -20.87 -4.37 3.97
CA LEU A 217 -21.61 -5.46 3.34
C LEU A 217 -22.93 -5.76 4.10
N PRO A 218 -23.87 -6.51 3.54
CA PRO A 218 -25.12 -6.89 4.21
C PRO A 218 -24.88 -7.44 5.61
N ASN A 219 -25.70 -7.00 6.57
CA ASN A 219 -25.62 -7.30 8.00
C ASN A 219 -24.39 -6.68 8.73
N GLY A 220 -23.54 -5.92 8.04
CA GLY A 220 -22.32 -5.31 8.61
C GLY A 220 -22.53 -3.93 9.27
N LEU A 221 -23.73 -3.33 9.24
CA LEU A 221 -23.96 -1.96 9.70
C LEU A 221 -23.50 -1.73 11.15
N ALA A 222 -23.87 -2.62 12.08
CA ALA A 222 -23.52 -2.44 13.49
C ALA A 222 -22.00 -2.52 13.73
N ALA A 223 -21.31 -3.43 13.03
CA ALA A 223 -19.86 -3.55 13.11
C ALA A 223 -19.19 -2.28 12.52
N ALA A 224 -19.64 -1.83 11.34
CA ALA A 224 -19.15 -0.62 10.71
C ALA A 224 -19.31 0.62 11.62
N GLN A 225 -20.50 0.81 12.21
CA GLN A 225 -20.75 1.93 13.16
C GLN A 225 -19.86 1.85 14.40
N THR A 226 -19.59 0.65 14.91
CA THR A 226 -18.72 0.47 16.07
C THR A 226 -17.27 0.78 15.74
N GLY A 227 -16.74 0.21 14.64
CA GLY A 227 -15.34 0.38 14.26
C GLY A 227 -15.01 1.79 13.78
N THR A 228 -15.95 2.46 13.10
CA THR A 228 -15.76 3.83 12.60
C THR A 228 -16.30 4.92 13.54
N HIS A 229 -16.61 4.57 14.79
CA HIS A 229 -17.03 5.57 15.78
C HIS A 229 -15.96 6.67 15.92
N ASN A 230 -16.35 7.94 15.72
CA ASN A 230 -15.47 9.12 15.75
C ASN A 230 -14.26 9.06 14.78
N LEU A 231 -14.31 8.25 13.72
CA LEU A 231 -13.22 8.17 12.74
C LEU A 231 -12.99 9.51 12.01
N ASP A 232 -14.06 10.28 11.79
CA ASP A 232 -13.99 11.65 11.25
C ASP A 232 -13.21 12.60 12.16
N ARG A 233 -13.38 12.48 13.49
CA ARG A 233 -12.63 13.26 14.49
C ARG A 233 -11.17 12.83 14.57
N ALA A 234 -10.88 11.54 14.40
CA ALA A 234 -9.51 11.04 14.35
C ALA A 234 -8.80 11.54 13.08
N PHE A 235 -9.49 11.47 11.94
CA PHE A 235 -8.96 11.96 10.67
C PHE A 235 -8.68 13.48 10.74
N ASP A 236 -9.60 14.25 11.29
CA ASP A 236 -9.44 15.68 11.55
C ASP A 236 -8.27 15.97 12.51
N TRP A 237 -8.07 15.11 13.52
CA TRP A 237 -6.92 15.23 14.41
C TRP A 237 -5.60 14.98 13.67
N TYR A 238 -5.53 14.01 12.75
CA TYR A 238 -4.36 13.78 11.89
C TYR A 238 -4.09 14.99 10.99
N GLU A 239 -5.11 15.51 10.29
CA GLU A 239 -4.97 16.68 9.42
C GLU A 239 -4.42 17.90 10.19
N ARG A 240 -4.95 18.18 11.37
CA ARG A 240 -4.51 19.32 12.20
C ARG A 240 -3.13 19.10 12.82
N THR A 241 -2.77 17.88 13.16
CA THR A 241 -1.52 17.59 13.88
C THR A 241 -0.34 17.46 12.92
N TYR A 242 -0.51 16.75 11.81
CA TYR A 242 0.59 16.38 10.93
C TYR A 242 0.59 17.15 9.60
N GLY A 243 -0.55 17.59 9.12
CA GLY A 243 -0.67 18.36 7.89
C GLY A 243 -1.80 17.86 6.98
N ALA A 244 -2.01 18.53 5.85
CA ALA A 244 -3.11 18.25 4.94
C ALA A 244 -3.00 16.85 4.32
N TYR A 245 -4.14 16.17 4.21
CA TYR A 245 -4.27 14.93 3.47
C TYR A 245 -4.20 15.18 1.95
N THR A 246 -3.53 14.32 1.18
CA THR A 246 -3.18 14.60 -0.22
C THR A 246 -3.92 13.74 -1.25
N PHE A 247 -4.62 12.68 -0.83
CA PHE A 247 -5.27 11.73 -1.76
C PHE A 247 -6.73 12.04 -2.06
N GLY A 248 -7.15 13.31 -1.90
CA GLY A 248 -8.49 13.78 -2.21
C GLY A 248 -9.25 14.28 -0.99
N ASN A 249 -10.54 14.52 -1.15
CA ASN A 249 -11.41 15.09 -0.11
C ASN A 249 -12.54 14.14 0.35
N ARG A 250 -12.43 12.87 -0.01
CA ARG A 250 -13.36 11.81 0.43
C ARG A 250 -12.58 10.54 0.70
N VAL A 251 -12.73 10.03 1.91
CA VAL A 251 -12.09 8.81 2.38
C VAL A 251 -13.10 7.86 2.98
N ALA A 252 -12.83 6.56 2.90
CA ALA A 252 -13.68 5.58 3.55
C ALA A 252 -12.93 4.28 3.86
N SER A 253 -13.35 3.63 4.97
CA SER A 253 -13.09 2.20 5.14
C SER A 253 -13.99 1.38 4.21
N VAL A 254 -13.48 0.29 3.67
CA VAL A 254 -14.22 -0.62 2.79
C VAL A 254 -14.18 -2.03 3.37
N ALA A 255 -15.34 -2.60 3.68
CA ALA A 255 -15.41 -3.97 4.20
C ALA A 255 -14.89 -4.98 3.19
N ALA A 256 -13.85 -5.71 3.53
CA ALA A 256 -13.22 -6.72 2.67
C ALA A 256 -13.53 -8.14 3.17
N ALA A 257 -14.18 -8.94 2.33
CA ALA A 257 -14.57 -10.31 2.66
C ALA A 257 -13.45 -11.31 2.34
N TRP A 258 -12.22 -11.06 2.77
CA TRP A 258 -11.07 -11.93 2.47
C TRP A 258 -10.85 -13.09 3.45
N GLY A 259 -11.84 -13.33 4.32
CA GLY A 259 -11.88 -14.51 5.19
C GLY A 259 -11.11 -14.32 6.51
N PRO A 260 -11.15 -15.33 7.39
CA PRO A 260 -10.60 -15.24 8.75
C PRO A 260 -9.05 -15.29 8.79
N SER A 261 -8.42 -15.72 7.71
CA SER A 261 -6.96 -15.72 7.55
C SER A 261 -6.44 -14.50 6.77
N GLY A 262 -7.33 -13.58 6.42
CA GLY A 262 -6.95 -12.33 5.77
C GLY A 262 -6.41 -11.29 6.75
N PHE A 263 -5.96 -10.19 6.21
CA PHE A 263 -5.41 -9.06 6.97
C PHE A 263 -6.48 -8.35 7.80
N GLY A 264 -6.08 -7.66 8.88
CA GLY A 264 -6.97 -6.80 9.66
C GLY A 264 -7.45 -5.62 8.83
N GLY A 265 -6.53 -4.94 8.17
CA GLY A 265 -6.77 -3.90 7.20
C GLY A 265 -5.68 -3.88 6.12
N MET A 266 -5.80 -2.94 5.18
CA MET A 266 -4.84 -2.64 4.13
C MET A 266 -5.05 -1.21 3.65
N GLU A 267 -4.00 -0.45 3.60
CA GLU A 267 -3.94 1.00 3.45
C GLU A 267 -4.22 1.53 2.02
N HIS A 268 -5.15 0.96 1.32
CA HIS A 268 -5.52 1.35 -0.05
C HIS A 268 -6.18 2.75 -0.11
N HIS A 269 -5.44 3.81 0.25
CA HIS A 269 -5.98 5.18 0.24
C HIS A 269 -6.43 5.65 -1.16
N PRO A 270 -7.52 6.43 -1.21
CA PRO A 270 -8.37 6.96 -0.15
C PRO A 270 -9.46 6.01 0.37
N LEU A 271 -9.53 4.76 -0.10
CA LEU A 271 -10.57 3.78 0.20
C LEU A 271 -9.92 2.51 0.77
N TRP A 272 -9.35 2.63 2.00
CA TRP A 272 -8.66 1.52 2.64
C TRP A 272 -9.60 0.36 3.00
N HIS A 273 -9.10 -0.85 2.82
CA HIS A 273 -9.87 -2.05 3.10
C HIS A 273 -9.72 -2.50 4.56
N VAL A 274 -10.83 -2.93 5.15
CA VAL A 274 -10.84 -3.53 6.50
C VAL A 274 -11.55 -4.88 6.43
N GLY A 275 -10.88 -5.92 6.88
CA GLY A 275 -11.44 -7.27 6.91
C GLY A 275 -12.76 -7.32 7.66
N THR A 276 -13.75 -8.07 7.16
CA THR A 276 -15.07 -8.16 7.80
C THR A 276 -15.00 -8.62 9.26
N ALA A 277 -13.98 -9.39 9.64
CA ALA A 277 -13.72 -9.79 11.03
C ALA A 277 -13.25 -8.63 11.91
N SER A 278 -12.58 -7.62 11.33
CA SER A 278 -12.03 -6.44 12.01
C SER A 278 -12.91 -5.21 11.89
N MET A 279 -14.02 -5.27 11.15
CA MET A 279 -14.91 -4.12 10.91
C MET A 279 -15.44 -3.45 12.19
N SER A 280 -15.48 -4.12 13.33
CA SER A 280 -15.87 -3.53 14.61
C SER A 280 -14.68 -3.06 15.46
N ASP A 281 -13.45 -3.25 14.98
CA ASP A 281 -12.24 -2.86 15.70
C ASP A 281 -11.81 -1.44 15.32
N GLN A 282 -12.02 -0.52 16.23
CA GLN A 282 -11.69 0.89 16.06
C GLN A 282 -10.19 1.14 15.87
N VAL A 283 -9.32 0.31 16.49
CA VAL A 283 -7.86 0.44 16.36
C VAL A 283 -7.46 0.23 14.91
N THR A 284 -8.00 -0.81 14.24
CA THR A 284 -7.74 -1.07 12.82
C THR A 284 -8.14 0.12 11.95
N HIS A 285 -9.35 0.67 12.11
CA HIS A 285 -9.78 1.81 11.29
C HIS A 285 -8.93 3.07 11.48
N TYR A 286 -8.46 3.35 12.70
CA TYR A 286 -7.59 4.47 12.99
C TYR A 286 -6.18 4.25 12.45
N HIS A 287 -5.69 3.01 12.46
CA HIS A 287 -4.41 2.61 11.90
C HIS A 287 -4.40 2.81 10.38
N GLU A 288 -5.37 2.22 9.67
CA GLU A 288 -5.46 2.34 8.22
C GLU A 288 -5.62 3.81 7.78
N ALA A 289 -6.41 4.60 8.53
CA ALA A 289 -6.55 6.02 8.25
C ALA A 289 -5.23 6.79 8.40
N ALA A 290 -4.35 6.41 9.32
CA ALA A 290 -3.08 7.09 9.58
C ALA A 290 -2.05 6.89 8.44
N HIS A 291 -2.19 5.83 7.62
CA HIS A 291 -1.34 5.61 6.45
C HIS A 291 -1.42 6.74 5.43
N GLY A 292 -2.49 7.52 5.41
CA GLY A 292 -2.57 8.75 4.61
C GLY A 292 -1.45 9.75 4.88
N TRP A 293 -0.72 9.61 6.00
CA TRP A 293 0.45 10.41 6.36
C TRP A 293 1.76 9.62 6.28
N PHE A 294 1.81 8.38 6.77
CA PHE A 294 3.01 7.54 6.80
C PHE A 294 2.72 6.16 6.18
N GLY A 295 3.55 5.75 5.25
CA GLY A 295 3.34 4.57 4.40
C GLY A 295 2.91 4.97 2.99
N ASP A 296 1.80 5.70 2.87
CA ASP A 296 1.31 6.22 1.59
C ASP A 296 1.66 7.69 1.39
N GLY A 297 1.33 8.56 2.34
CA GLY A 297 1.60 10.00 2.26
C GLY A 297 3.10 10.31 2.18
N VAL A 298 3.89 9.69 3.03
CA VAL A 298 5.35 9.56 2.91
C VAL A 298 5.63 8.09 2.67
N ARG A 299 6.06 7.74 1.45
CA ARG A 299 6.42 6.37 1.10
C ARG A 299 7.71 5.94 1.78
N ILE A 300 7.90 4.64 1.96
CA ILE A 300 9.16 4.09 2.48
C ILE A 300 10.20 3.97 1.36
N ALA A 301 11.47 4.22 1.68
CA ALA A 301 12.56 4.18 0.71
C ALA A 301 12.87 2.76 0.20
N CYS A 302 12.64 1.76 1.02
CA CYS A 302 12.72 0.33 0.69
C CYS A 302 11.89 -0.47 1.69
N TRP A 303 11.62 -1.73 1.39
CA TRP A 303 10.80 -2.57 2.26
C TRP A 303 11.40 -2.78 3.65
N GLU A 304 12.71 -2.70 3.80
CA GLU A 304 13.40 -2.75 5.10
C GLU A 304 13.08 -1.55 6.01
N ASP A 305 12.58 -0.44 5.46
CA ASP A 305 12.04 0.70 6.22
C ASP A 305 10.56 0.48 6.65
N PHE A 306 10.04 -0.73 6.61
CA PHE A 306 8.65 -1.09 6.92
C PHE A 306 8.17 -0.53 8.27
N VAL A 307 9.07 -0.46 9.25
CA VAL A 307 8.78 0.14 10.56
C VAL A 307 8.46 1.65 10.48
N LEU A 308 8.95 2.37 9.46
CA LEU A 308 8.59 3.77 9.22
C LEU A 308 7.10 3.90 8.85
N SER A 309 6.57 2.96 8.09
CA SER A 309 5.13 2.87 7.81
C SER A 309 4.40 2.34 9.06
N GLU A 310 4.48 1.07 9.34
CA GLU A 310 3.62 0.35 10.27
C GLU A 310 3.81 0.72 11.74
N GLY A 311 5.07 0.91 12.13
CA GLY A 311 5.39 1.32 13.49
C GLY A 311 4.92 2.74 13.78
N THR A 312 5.07 3.64 12.80
CA THR A 312 4.63 5.02 12.96
C THR A 312 3.10 5.11 13.00
N VAL A 313 2.39 4.47 12.08
CA VAL A 313 0.92 4.55 12.09
C VAL A 313 0.28 3.84 13.29
N SER A 314 0.90 2.77 13.82
CA SER A 314 0.48 2.15 15.09
C SER A 314 0.60 3.14 16.26
N TYR A 315 1.69 3.91 16.32
CA TYR A 315 1.84 4.99 17.29
C TYR A 315 0.79 6.09 17.08
N LEU A 316 0.55 6.53 15.82
CA LEU A 316 -0.44 7.56 15.51
C LEU A 316 -1.86 7.13 15.87
N ALA A 317 -2.23 5.86 15.61
CA ALA A 317 -3.53 5.31 16.00
C ALA A 317 -3.72 5.34 17.53
N ALA A 318 -2.70 4.94 18.29
CA ALA A 318 -2.73 5.03 19.75
C ALA A 318 -2.92 6.48 20.24
N ARG A 319 -2.22 7.44 19.61
CA ARG A 319 -2.31 8.86 19.93
C ARG A 319 -3.69 9.44 19.60
N ALA A 320 -4.25 9.11 18.42
CA ALA A 320 -5.57 9.57 18.02
C ALA A 320 -6.67 9.01 18.92
N LEU A 321 -6.63 7.72 19.28
CA LEU A 321 -7.55 7.11 20.22
C LEU A 321 -7.48 7.77 21.60
N GLN A 322 -6.29 8.08 22.08
CA GLN A 322 -6.14 8.83 23.33
C GLN A 322 -6.69 10.26 23.23
N ALA A 323 -6.42 10.96 22.12
CA ALA A 323 -6.84 12.35 21.95
C ALA A 323 -8.35 12.50 21.73
N VAL A 324 -8.97 11.59 20.98
CA VAL A 324 -10.38 11.65 20.57
C VAL A 324 -11.31 10.94 21.55
N GLU A 325 -10.88 9.79 22.08
CA GLU A 325 -11.69 8.89 22.90
C GLU A 325 -11.26 8.84 24.37
N GLY A 326 -10.09 9.39 24.71
CA GLY A 326 -9.48 9.17 26.03
C GLY A 326 -9.07 7.71 26.26
N ARG A 327 -8.99 6.91 25.20
CA ARG A 327 -8.73 5.46 25.27
C ARG A 327 -7.24 5.19 25.28
N ASP A 328 -6.77 4.52 26.32
CA ASP A 328 -5.41 3.96 26.41
C ASP A 328 -5.36 2.56 25.79
N VAL A 329 -4.61 2.40 24.70
CA VAL A 329 -4.41 1.12 24.00
C VAL A 329 -3.07 0.45 24.33
N TRP A 330 -2.18 1.14 25.03
CA TRP A 330 -0.83 0.63 25.31
C TRP A 330 -0.80 -0.70 26.07
N PRO A 331 -1.74 -1.01 27.00
CA PRO A 331 -1.77 -2.33 27.61
C PRO A 331 -2.06 -3.48 26.63
N SER A 332 -2.91 -3.25 25.60
CA SER A 332 -3.12 -4.25 24.55
C SER A 332 -1.92 -4.37 23.63
N TYR A 333 -1.31 -3.24 23.21
CA TYR A 333 -0.09 -3.24 22.40
C TYR A 333 1.08 -3.95 23.10
N GLN A 334 1.19 -3.83 24.44
CA GLN A 334 2.19 -4.60 25.19
C GLN A 334 1.94 -6.10 25.13
N ALA A 335 0.68 -6.52 25.19
CA ALA A 335 0.33 -7.94 25.06
C ALA A 335 0.63 -8.44 23.64
N ASP A 336 0.32 -7.63 22.61
CA ASP A 336 0.59 -7.95 21.22
C ASP A 336 2.10 -8.01 20.93
N LEU A 337 2.91 -7.08 21.47
CA LEU A 337 4.36 -7.13 21.37
C LEU A 337 4.94 -8.40 21.99
N ASN A 338 4.49 -8.75 23.21
CA ASN A 338 4.97 -9.95 23.88
C ASN A 338 4.61 -11.22 23.12
N ALA A 339 3.40 -11.29 22.55
CA ALA A 339 2.96 -12.41 21.73
C ALA A 339 3.79 -12.49 20.44
N ALA A 340 3.95 -11.39 19.72
CA ALA A 340 4.71 -11.34 18.48
C ALA A 340 6.17 -11.77 18.66
N ILE A 341 6.83 -11.32 19.74
CA ILE A 341 8.21 -11.74 20.06
C ILE A 341 8.26 -13.24 20.44
N THR A 342 7.26 -13.74 21.16
CA THR A 342 7.18 -15.17 21.51
C THR A 342 6.98 -16.05 20.29
N ASP A 343 6.19 -15.61 19.33
CA ASP A 343 5.90 -16.32 18.08
C ASP A 343 7.06 -16.28 17.08
N GLY A 344 7.89 -15.22 17.12
CA GLY A 344 9.10 -15.10 16.30
C GLY A 344 9.59 -13.65 16.26
N ASP A 345 10.64 -13.36 17.01
CA ASP A 345 11.22 -12.02 17.02
C ASP A 345 12.07 -11.73 15.77
N THR A 346 12.09 -10.45 15.38
CA THR A 346 12.93 -9.97 14.27
C THR A 346 13.47 -8.58 14.54
N ILE A 347 14.51 -8.20 13.79
CA ILE A 347 15.00 -6.81 13.72
C ILE A 347 13.99 -6.00 12.90
N ALA A 348 13.37 -5.01 13.55
CA ALA A 348 12.33 -4.19 12.90
C ALA A 348 12.88 -3.20 11.86
N LEU A 349 14.16 -2.82 11.97
CA LEU A 349 14.88 -1.96 11.02
C LEU A 349 16.19 -2.64 10.58
N PRO A 350 16.16 -3.45 9.52
CA PRO A 350 17.36 -4.01 8.91
C PRO A 350 18.35 -2.95 8.44
N SER A 351 19.62 -3.29 8.32
CA SER A 351 20.70 -2.35 8.00
C SER A 351 20.90 -2.07 6.51
N THR A 352 20.26 -2.85 5.66
CA THR A 352 20.44 -2.80 4.18
C THR A 352 19.09 -2.82 3.50
N CYS A 353 18.96 -2.09 2.38
CA CYS A 353 17.80 -2.14 1.51
C CYS A 353 17.89 -3.23 0.44
N ASN A 354 16.74 -3.70 -0.05
CA ASN A 354 16.60 -4.66 -1.16
C ASN A 354 17.22 -6.04 -0.90
N ALA A 355 17.23 -6.48 0.35
CA ALA A 355 17.81 -7.75 0.78
C ALA A 355 16.77 -8.76 1.30
N ILE A 356 15.54 -8.33 1.60
CA ILE A 356 14.51 -9.19 2.19
C ILE A 356 13.81 -10.07 1.15
N ASP A 357 13.28 -11.20 1.60
CA ASP A 357 12.32 -11.99 0.83
C ASP A 357 10.94 -11.30 0.89
N LEU A 358 10.50 -10.76 -0.25
CA LEU A 358 9.23 -10.00 -0.34
C LEU A 358 7.97 -10.83 -0.06
N ILE A 359 8.10 -12.12 0.21
CA ILE A 359 6.96 -13.01 0.49
C ILE A 359 7.04 -13.64 1.88
N HIS A 360 8.23 -14.02 2.35
CA HIS A 360 8.37 -14.87 3.53
C HIS A 360 9.26 -14.26 4.62
N ASP A 361 9.70 -13.01 4.47
CA ASP A 361 10.57 -12.39 5.45
C ASP A 361 9.84 -12.19 6.79
N PRO A 362 10.49 -12.50 7.93
CA PRO A 362 9.91 -12.26 9.26
C PRO A 362 9.63 -10.78 9.55
N LEU A 363 10.10 -9.85 8.72
CA LEU A 363 9.72 -8.45 8.75
C LEU A 363 8.20 -8.26 8.57
N TRP A 364 7.53 -9.16 7.84
CA TRP A 364 6.06 -9.17 7.63
C TRP A 364 5.28 -9.73 8.83
N SER A 365 5.74 -9.46 10.04
CA SER A 365 5.08 -9.85 11.30
C SER A 365 4.62 -8.63 12.09
N ASN A 366 3.91 -8.84 13.20
CA ASN A 366 3.52 -7.76 14.12
C ASN A 366 4.70 -7.10 14.87
N VAL A 367 5.90 -7.65 14.76
CA VAL A 367 7.08 -7.15 15.46
C VAL A 367 7.45 -5.72 15.05
N PRO A 368 7.58 -5.35 13.75
CA PRO A 368 7.85 -3.98 13.34
C PRO A 368 6.78 -2.98 13.78
N TYR A 369 5.50 -3.36 13.72
CA TYR A 369 4.37 -2.54 14.19
C TYR A 369 4.56 -2.14 15.65
N MET A 370 4.73 -3.13 16.51
CA MET A 370 4.79 -2.91 17.95
C MET A 370 6.13 -2.30 18.38
N LYS A 371 7.26 -2.80 17.87
CA LYS A 371 8.57 -2.20 18.19
C LYS A 371 8.64 -0.74 17.75
N GLY A 372 8.12 -0.40 16.57
CA GLY A 372 8.06 0.98 16.09
C GLY A 372 7.16 1.88 16.93
N ALA A 373 5.97 1.40 17.29
CA ALA A 373 5.06 2.14 18.16
C ALA A 373 5.68 2.40 19.54
N PHE A 374 6.29 1.39 20.16
CA PHE A 374 6.95 1.54 21.45
C PHE A 374 8.23 2.37 21.37
N PHE A 375 8.97 2.31 20.28
CA PHE A 375 10.09 3.21 20.02
C PHE A 375 9.64 4.68 20.05
N LEU A 376 8.61 5.03 19.29
CA LEU A 376 8.10 6.42 19.25
C LEU A 376 7.51 6.84 20.60
N ARG A 377 6.83 5.92 21.30
CA ARG A 377 6.39 6.16 22.68
C ARG A 377 7.57 6.44 23.62
N ALA A 378 8.67 5.70 23.50
CA ALA A 378 9.86 5.94 24.30
C ALA A 378 10.50 7.29 23.97
N VAL A 379 10.53 7.71 22.71
CA VAL A 379 10.94 9.06 22.30
C VAL A 379 10.00 10.11 22.89
N GLU A 380 8.68 9.92 22.81
CA GLU A 380 7.69 10.81 23.43
C GLU A 380 7.93 11.04 24.92
N GLN A 381 8.29 9.97 25.65
CA GLN A 381 8.61 10.06 27.07
C GLN A 381 9.85 10.93 27.38
N GLN A 382 10.77 11.06 26.44
CA GLN A 382 11.96 11.90 26.57
C GLN A 382 11.69 13.37 26.22
N VAL A 383 10.95 13.62 25.14
CA VAL A 383 10.81 14.97 24.57
C VAL A 383 9.43 15.59 24.80
N GLY A 384 8.46 14.80 25.22
CA GLY A 384 7.05 15.15 25.34
C GLY A 384 6.30 15.12 24.02
N ALA A 385 5.01 14.78 24.09
CA ALA A 385 4.14 14.62 22.94
C ALA A 385 4.15 15.83 21.98
N PRO A 386 4.04 17.10 22.44
CA PRO A 386 4.04 18.23 21.52
C PRO A 386 5.34 18.42 20.72
N ALA A 387 6.48 17.99 21.27
CA ALA A 387 7.76 18.09 20.56
C ALA A 387 7.87 17.00 19.48
N LEU A 388 7.46 15.78 19.82
CA LEU A 388 7.44 14.68 18.85
C LEU A 388 6.40 14.93 17.74
N ASP A 389 5.19 15.41 18.07
CA ASP A 389 4.19 15.76 17.07
C ASP A 389 4.72 16.81 16.08
N ARG A 390 5.48 17.81 16.53
CA ARG A 390 6.13 18.79 15.64
C ARG A 390 7.18 18.15 14.74
N ALA A 391 7.99 17.24 15.26
CA ALA A 391 9.01 16.53 14.47
C ALA A 391 8.34 15.65 13.39
N LEU A 392 7.31 14.89 13.73
CA LEU A 392 6.54 14.08 12.78
C LEU A 392 5.84 14.96 11.73
N ALA A 393 5.21 16.05 12.14
CA ALA A 393 4.59 17.02 11.23
C ALA A 393 5.60 17.69 10.29
N LYS A 394 6.79 17.99 10.77
CA LYS A 394 7.87 18.50 9.91
C LYS A 394 8.32 17.45 8.91
N PHE A 395 8.58 16.24 9.36
CA PHE A 395 8.97 15.12 8.50
C PHE A 395 7.94 14.89 7.39
N TYR A 396 6.65 14.84 7.74
CA TYR A 396 5.58 14.71 6.76
C TYR A 396 5.63 15.85 5.73
N ARG A 397 5.66 17.11 6.15
CA ARG A 397 5.68 18.26 5.23
C ARG A 397 6.89 18.28 4.30
N GLU A 398 8.04 17.78 4.74
CA GLU A 398 9.26 17.73 3.95
C GLU A 398 9.31 16.57 2.96
N HIS A 399 8.55 15.49 3.24
CA HIS A 399 8.60 14.26 2.46
C HIS A 399 7.26 13.82 1.84
N VAL A 400 6.16 14.54 2.06
CA VAL A 400 4.87 14.18 1.46
C VAL A 400 4.95 14.08 -0.06
N GLY A 401 4.42 12.97 -0.62
CA GLY A 401 4.56 12.63 -2.03
C GLY A 401 5.95 12.11 -2.45
N GLN A 402 6.84 11.86 -1.49
CA GLN A 402 8.18 11.33 -1.73
C GLN A 402 8.43 10.08 -0.90
N ALA A 403 9.50 9.38 -1.21
CA ALA A 403 9.99 8.27 -0.38
C ALA A 403 11.02 8.78 0.64
N ALA A 404 10.97 8.22 1.85
CA ALA A 404 11.92 8.52 2.91
C ALA A 404 12.26 7.27 3.72
N SER A 405 13.42 7.31 4.39
CA SER A 405 13.88 6.22 5.26
C SER A 405 13.58 6.49 6.73
N MET A 406 13.56 5.43 7.53
CA MET A 406 13.48 5.55 8.99
C MET A 406 14.65 6.34 9.57
N GLN A 407 15.85 6.27 8.95
CA GLN A 407 16.99 7.06 9.39
C GLN A 407 16.73 8.58 9.23
N GLN A 408 16.11 9.01 8.13
CA GLN A 408 15.73 10.42 7.94
C GLN A 408 14.72 10.89 9.00
N LEU A 409 13.79 10.01 9.44
CA LEU A 409 12.91 10.33 10.57
C LEU A 409 13.69 10.49 11.88
N LEU A 410 14.64 9.60 12.17
CA LEU A 410 15.51 9.73 13.36
C LEU A 410 16.29 11.06 13.35
N ASP A 411 16.84 11.43 12.19
CA ASP A 411 17.58 12.68 12.02
C ASP A 411 16.66 13.90 12.20
N THR A 412 15.43 13.84 11.72
CA THR A 412 14.42 14.91 11.91
C THR A 412 14.03 15.05 13.38
N ILE A 413 13.82 13.94 14.10
CA ILE A 413 13.55 13.95 15.54
C ILE A 413 14.69 14.63 16.28
N HIS A 414 15.94 14.26 15.98
CA HIS A 414 17.11 14.88 16.61
C HIS A 414 17.17 16.38 16.33
N ALA A 415 17.03 16.78 15.07
CA ALA A 415 17.11 18.18 14.67
C ALA A 415 16.03 19.06 15.32
N GLU A 416 14.80 18.55 15.44
CA GLU A 416 13.66 19.32 15.97
C GLU A 416 13.60 19.35 17.50
N THR A 417 14.09 18.31 18.16
CA THR A 417 13.93 18.17 19.61
C THR A 417 15.23 18.37 20.40
N GLY A 418 16.38 18.27 19.72
CA GLY A 418 17.71 18.22 20.35
C GLY A 418 18.01 16.88 21.03
N PHE A 419 17.08 15.93 21.03
CA PHE A 419 17.24 14.58 21.60
C PHE A 419 17.73 13.63 20.50
N ASP A 420 18.86 12.96 20.74
CA ASP A 420 19.37 11.92 19.83
C ASP A 420 18.66 10.58 20.10
N PRO A 421 17.79 10.11 19.19
CA PRO A 421 17.04 8.88 19.39
C PRO A 421 17.84 7.61 19.10
N THR A 422 19.11 7.69 18.70
CA THR A 422 19.92 6.54 18.23
C THR A 422 19.98 5.41 19.25
N VAL A 423 20.14 5.71 20.54
CA VAL A 423 20.22 4.67 21.58
C VAL A 423 18.90 3.90 21.69
N LEU A 424 17.76 4.63 21.65
CA LEU A 424 16.45 4.00 21.67
C LEU A 424 16.20 3.20 20.40
N ALA A 425 16.55 3.73 19.22
CA ALA A 425 16.41 3.03 17.94
C ALA A 425 17.24 1.74 17.90
N ASN A 426 18.45 1.75 18.44
CA ASN A 426 19.28 0.54 18.53
C ASN A 426 18.64 -0.52 19.44
N GLY A 427 18.05 -0.13 20.57
CA GLY A 427 17.37 -1.04 21.48
C GLY A 427 16.05 -1.59 20.93
N TRP A 428 15.19 -0.73 20.39
CA TRP A 428 13.86 -1.11 19.91
C TRP A 428 13.86 -1.69 18.50
N LEU A 429 14.58 -1.06 17.56
CA LEU A 429 14.41 -1.32 16.14
C LEU A 429 15.51 -2.22 15.55
N ARG A 430 16.75 -2.09 16.03
CA ARG A 430 17.93 -2.78 15.46
C ARG A 430 18.43 -3.96 16.28
N SER A 431 17.69 -4.34 17.29
CA SER A 431 18.01 -5.48 18.18
C SER A 431 16.84 -6.47 18.27
N LEU A 432 17.16 -7.71 18.57
CA LEU A 432 16.17 -8.68 19.01
C LEU A 432 15.73 -8.34 20.45
N GLY A 433 14.52 -8.77 20.82
CA GLY A 433 13.90 -8.39 22.08
C GLY A 433 13.42 -6.95 22.09
N HIS A 434 13.25 -6.41 23.30
CA HIS A 434 12.93 -5.00 23.54
C HIS A 434 13.59 -4.53 24.84
N PRO A 435 13.86 -3.20 25.02
CA PRO A 435 14.39 -2.65 26.27
C PRO A 435 13.51 -2.87 27.49
#